data_d02f65fe3611392255da54975b34fd78
#
_entry.id   d02f65fe3611392255da54975b34fd78
#
_cell.length_a   1.000
_cell.length_b   1.000
_cell.length_c   1.000
_cell.angle_alpha   90.00
_cell.angle_beta   90.00
_cell.angle_gamma   90.00
#
_symmetry.space_group_name_H-M   'P 1'
#
loop_
_entity.id
_entity.type
_entity.pdbx_description
1 polymer ?
#
loop_
_entity_poly.entity_id
_entity_poly.type
_entity_poly.pdbx_seq_one_letter_code
_entity_poly.pdbx_strand_id
1 'polypeptide(L)'
;MREHALLSASSAHRWLECPPSAVAAERYTDTGSDFAAEGTLAHTVAEFIAGNHFEVEAHDDWVQDLRMLLDDPGITKEMVEHANGYRDYIYEQIKSANHSELFEQRVDFSEWVPDGFGTCDCILIEGDTLTIIDYKYGVGVPVSAENNPQMRLYALGALHDFGFAYDVEKIETHIYQPRINNISTESLTVDELLAWAKTVKPIAEKAAQGKGKYKAGAHCKFCPHAGRCRTLTRTCTEYAETHDLRVAVPVLAPHEIAEVLAMEPLITLWLKRVKSQALTTMLDGGEVPGYKVVAGRQGNRKWSDELQVAEVLKSAGYSQEDYTETKLLGPAAIDKLVGKKQAAELLGELITRDQGQPTIAAATDKRPAYDRVAEAQEDFK
;
A
#
# COMPACT_ATOMS: atom_id res chain seq x y z
N MET A 1 -7.87 -20.44 -17.06
CA MET A 1 -8.45 -19.83 -15.83
C MET A 1 -7.93 -18.40 -15.76
N ARG A 2 -8.72 -17.43 -15.33
CA ARG A 2 -8.20 -16.06 -15.10
C ARG A 2 -7.24 -16.12 -13.90
N GLU A 3 -6.13 -15.42 -13.99
CA GLU A 3 -5.14 -15.33 -12.91
C GLU A 3 -5.72 -14.56 -11.70
N HIS A 4 -6.55 -13.56 -11.97
CA HIS A 4 -7.25 -12.78 -10.94
C HIS A 4 -8.76 -12.77 -11.16
N ALA A 5 -9.54 -12.77 -10.07
CA ALA A 5 -10.97 -12.58 -10.14
C ALA A 5 -11.33 -11.15 -10.61
N LEU A 6 -12.40 -10.99 -11.39
CA LEU A 6 -12.93 -9.68 -11.77
C LEU A 6 -13.22 -8.81 -10.54
N LEU A 7 -13.78 -9.44 -9.52
CA LEU A 7 -14.08 -8.84 -8.23
C LEU A 7 -13.07 -9.34 -7.19
N SER A 8 -11.77 -9.06 -7.42
CA SER A 8 -10.71 -9.46 -6.50
C SER A 8 -10.90 -8.80 -5.12
N ALA A 9 -10.46 -9.50 -4.07
CA ALA A 9 -10.46 -8.99 -2.70
C ALA A 9 -9.65 -7.70 -2.57
N SER A 10 -8.46 -7.62 -3.19
CA SER A 10 -7.60 -6.43 -3.18
C SER A 10 -8.24 -5.20 -3.82
N SER A 11 -9.19 -5.37 -4.75
CA SER A 11 -9.93 -4.28 -5.37
C SER A 11 -11.31 -4.01 -4.74
N ALA A 12 -11.67 -4.72 -3.67
CA ALA A 12 -13.00 -4.69 -3.06
C ALA A 12 -13.41 -3.29 -2.60
N HIS A 13 -12.47 -2.54 -2.01
CA HIS A 13 -12.72 -1.15 -1.63
C HIS A 13 -13.23 -0.29 -2.80
N ARG A 14 -12.77 -0.56 -4.04
CA ARG A 14 -13.19 0.18 -5.22
C ARG A 14 -14.54 -0.28 -5.76
N TRP A 15 -14.74 -1.58 -5.96
CA TRP A 15 -15.98 -2.07 -6.59
C TRP A 15 -17.19 -2.09 -5.63
N LEU A 16 -16.98 -2.12 -4.34
CA LEU A 16 -18.05 -1.92 -3.35
C LEU A 16 -18.59 -0.48 -3.39
N GLU A 17 -17.72 0.52 -3.50
CA GLU A 17 -18.10 1.93 -3.57
C GLU A 17 -18.62 2.35 -4.96
N CYS A 18 -18.07 1.77 -6.02
CA CYS A 18 -18.38 2.08 -7.41
C CYS A 18 -18.52 0.78 -8.23
N PRO A 19 -19.65 0.06 -8.14
CA PRO A 19 -19.82 -1.25 -8.77
C PRO A 19 -19.43 -1.31 -10.24
N PRO A 20 -19.83 -0.34 -11.12
CA PRO A 20 -19.46 -0.39 -12.53
C PRO A 20 -17.94 -0.30 -12.78
N SER A 21 -17.16 0.13 -11.79
CA SER A 21 -15.70 0.26 -11.91
C SER A 21 -15.01 -1.08 -12.10
N ALA A 22 -15.61 -2.20 -11.70
CA ALA A 22 -15.05 -3.52 -11.89
C ALA A 22 -14.86 -3.82 -13.39
N VAL A 23 -15.94 -3.80 -14.14
CA VAL A 23 -15.93 -4.05 -15.61
C VAL A 23 -15.23 -2.91 -16.37
N ALA A 24 -15.37 -1.65 -15.91
CA ALA A 24 -14.70 -0.53 -16.55
C ALA A 24 -13.16 -0.65 -16.45
N ALA A 25 -12.64 -1.23 -15.37
CA ALA A 25 -11.21 -1.44 -15.17
C ALA A 25 -10.61 -2.52 -16.07
N GLU A 26 -11.37 -3.56 -16.48
CA GLU A 26 -10.88 -4.63 -17.35
C GLU A 26 -10.36 -4.14 -18.73
N ARG A 27 -10.76 -2.95 -19.15
CA ARG A 27 -10.33 -2.34 -20.42
C ARG A 27 -8.90 -1.79 -20.37
N TYR A 28 -8.28 -1.81 -19.21
CA TYR A 28 -6.95 -1.26 -18.98
C TYR A 28 -6.01 -2.39 -18.61
N THR A 29 -4.93 -2.53 -19.36
CA THR A 29 -3.84 -3.42 -19.00
C THR A 29 -3.17 -2.87 -17.74
N ASP A 30 -3.02 -3.70 -16.74
CA ASP A 30 -2.16 -3.36 -15.61
C ASP A 30 -0.72 -3.36 -16.09
N THR A 31 -0.13 -2.18 -16.22
CA THR A 31 1.26 -2.04 -16.64
C THR A 31 2.21 -2.22 -15.46
N GLY A 32 1.68 -2.52 -14.27
CA GLY A 32 2.46 -2.58 -13.05
C GLY A 32 3.07 -1.23 -12.68
N SER A 33 3.61 -1.15 -11.51
CA SER A 33 4.50 -0.06 -11.11
C SER A 33 5.72 -0.68 -10.42
N ASP A 34 6.85 0.04 -10.38
CA ASP A 34 8.04 -0.43 -9.67
C ASP A 34 7.70 -0.79 -8.21
N PHE A 35 6.77 -0.05 -7.59
CA PHE A 35 6.26 -0.35 -6.24
C PHE A 35 5.44 -1.65 -6.18
N ALA A 36 4.68 -1.98 -7.23
CA ALA A 36 3.94 -3.24 -7.28
C ALA A 36 4.90 -4.41 -7.47
N ALA A 37 5.91 -4.27 -8.34
CA ALA A 37 6.96 -5.27 -8.54
C ALA A 37 7.77 -5.50 -7.24
N GLU A 38 8.18 -4.41 -6.56
CA GLU A 38 8.83 -4.48 -5.24
C GLU A 38 7.95 -5.21 -4.21
N GLY A 39 6.64 -4.91 -4.18
CA GLY A 39 5.68 -5.57 -3.32
C GLY A 39 5.58 -7.06 -3.58
N THR A 40 5.43 -7.47 -4.86
CA THR A 40 5.38 -8.88 -5.24
C THR A 40 6.63 -9.64 -4.81
N LEU A 41 7.81 -9.07 -5.05
CA LEU A 41 9.07 -9.68 -4.63
C LEU A 41 9.16 -9.83 -3.11
N ALA A 42 8.71 -8.83 -2.35
CA ALA A 42 8.68 -8.89 -0.90
C ALA A 42 7.72 -9.96 -0.36
N HIS A 43 6.56 -10.16 -1.02
CA HIS A 43 5.64 -11.27 -0.70
C HIS A 43 6.30 -12.63 -0.96
N THR A 44 6.98 -12.82 -2.11
CA THR A 44 7.70 -14.06 -2.41
C THR A 44 8.74 -14.39 -1.32
N VAL A 45 9.49 -13.39 -0.85
CA VAL A 45 10.47 -13.59 0.24
C VAL A 45 9.77 -13.92 1.56
N ALA A 46 8.65 -13.25 1.86
CA ALA A 46 7.89 -13.47 3.10
C ALA A 46 7.23 -14.86 3.13
N GLU A 47 6.63 -15.28 2.02
CA GLU A 47 6.08 -16.63 1.82
C GLU A 47 7.15 -17.69 2.05
N PHE A 48 8.29 -17.54 1.37
CA PHE A 48 9.38 -18.51 1.47
C PHE A 48 9.90 -18.65 2.91
N ILE A 49 10.14 -17.52 3.60
CA ILE A 49 10.70 -17.52 4.95
C ILE A 49 9.67 -18.00 5.98
N ALA A 50 8.39 -17.59 5.88
CA ALA A 50 7.36 -18.01 6.81
C ALA A 50 6.93 -19.45 6.58
N GLY A 51 6.62 -19.84 5.33
CA GLY A 51 6.12 -21.18 5.00
C GLY A 51 7.10 -22.29 5.32
N ASN A 52 8.39 -22.11 5.01
CA ASN A 52 9.38 -23.17 5.21
C ASN A 52 9.81 -23.34 6.69
N HIS A 53 9.56 -22.38 7.54
CA HIS A 53 9.94 -22.50 8.95
C HIS A 53 9.00 -23.43 9.73
N PHE A 54 7.75 -23.57 9.31
CA PHE A 54 6.75 -24.43 9.95
C PHE A 54 6.78 -25.88 9.44
N GLU A 55 7.43 -26.15 8.31
CA GLU A 55 7.65 -27.51 7.83
C GLU A 55 8.76 -28.19 8.64
N VAL A 56 8.40 -29.20 9.43
CA VAL A 56 9.25 -29.91 10.39
C VAL A 56 10.40 -30.68 9.74
N GLU A 57 10.37 -30.92 8.43
CA GLU A 57 11.40 -31.59 7.65
C GLU A 57 11.95 -30.63 6.57
N ALA A 58 12.81 -29.71 6.98
CA ALA A 58 13.58 -28.93 6.01
C ALA A 58 14.46 -29.90 5.19
N HIS A 59 14.05 -30.16 3.95
CA HIS A 59 14.90 -30.86 2.99
C HIS A 59 16.18 -30.03 2.72
N ASP A 60 17.29 -30.71 2.41
CA ASP A 60 18.56 -30.05 2.01
C ASP A 60 18.37 -29.08 0.83
N ASP A 61 17.32 -29.26 0.03
CA ASP A 61 16.94 -28.41 -1.10
C ASP A 61 16.51 -27.00 -0.64
N TRP A 62 15.90 -26.83 0.54
CA TRP A 62 15.46 -25.51 1.05
C TRP A 62 16.59 -24.48 1.13
N VAL A 63 17.79 -24.89 1.56
CA VAL A 63 18.95 -23.97 1.65
C VAL A 63 19.40 -23.54 0.26
N GLN A 64 19.27 -24.42 -0.74
CA GLN A 64 19.61 -24.11 -2.11
C GLN A 64 18.57 -23.16 -2.71
N ASP A 65 17.29 -23.40 -2.49
CA ASP A 65 16.18 -22.54 -2.96
C ASP A 65 16.25 -21.15 -2.33
N LEU A 66 16.55 -21.08 -1.02
CA LEU A 66 16.79 -19.80 -0.35
C LEU A 66 17.97 -19.03 -0.97
N ARG A 67 19.06 -19.73 -1.29
CA ARG A 67 20.21 -19.08 -1.94
C ARG A 67 19.85 -18.57 -3.33
N MET A 68 19.14 -19.37 -4.13
CA MET A 68 18.70 -18.94 -5.47
C MET A 68 17.75 -17.74 -5.37
N LEU A 69 16.85 -17.73 -4.38
CA LEU A 69 15.98 -16.59 -4.14
C LEU A 69 16.78 -15.34 -3.76
N LEU A 70 17.74 -15.46 -2.84
CA LEU A 70 18.56 -14.35 -2.37
C LEU A 70 19.57 -13.83 -3.40
N ASP A 71 19.86 -14.61 -4.46
CA ASP A 71 20.70 -14.19 -5.58
C ASP A 71 19.98 -13.23 -6.56
N ASP A 72 18.65 -13.07 -6.43
CA ASP A 72 17.91 -12.08 -7.20
C ASP A 72 18.34 -10.65 -6.79
N PRO A 73 18.86 -9.83 -7.73
CA PRO A 73 19.37 -8.49 -7.43
C PRO A 73 18.28 -7.51 -6.95
N GLY A 74 17.00 -7.85 -7.14
CA GLY A 74 15.87 -7.08 -6.63
C GLY A 74 15.60 -7.33 -5.14
N ILE A 75 16.11 -8.42 -4.57
CA ILE A 75 15.91 -8.75 -3.16
C ILE A 75 16.89 -7.98 -2.30
N THR A 76 16.37 -7.14 -1.43
CA THR A 76 17.16 -6.34 -0.50
C THR A 76 17.26 -7.01 0.87
N LYS A 77 18.33 -6.68 1.60
CA LYS A 77 18.47 -7.09 3.00
C LYS A 77 17.28 -6.65 3.85
N GLU A 78 16.72 -5.47 3.58
CA GLU A 78 15.53 -4.93 4.23
C GLU A 78 14.30 -5.83 4.01
N MET A 79 14.11 -6.38 2.79
CA MET A 79 13.03 -7.34 2.51
C MET A 79 13.16 -8.60 3.36
N VAL A 80 14.38 -9.14 3.47
CA VAL A 80 14.65 -10.34 4.27
C VAL A 80 14.43 -10.07 5.77
N GLU A 81 14.89 -8.93 6.28
CA GLU A 81 14.66 -8.52 7.67
C GLU A 81 13.16 -8.39 7.99
N HIS A 82 12.39 -7.78 7.09
CA HIS A 82 10.95 -7.62 7.26
C HIS A 82 10.18 -8.93 7.12
N ALA A 83 10.61 -9.82 6.24
CA ALA A 83 10.03 -11.16 6.11
C ALA A 83 10.27 -12.01 7.36
N ASN A 84 11.47 -11.95 7.96
CA ASN A 84 11.73 -12.57 9.26
C ASN A 84 10.83 -11.98 10.36
N GLY A 85 10.66 -10.65 10.39
CA GLY A 85 9.74 -10.01 11.33
C GLY A 85 8.28 -10.44 11.13
N TYR A 86 7.86 -10.68 9.89
CA TYR A 86 6.52 -11.22 9.58
C TYR A 86 6.35 -12.64 10.11
N ARG A 87 7.33 -13.51 9.87
CA ARG A 87 7.36 -14.87 10.44
C ARG A 87 7.27 -14.81 11.97
N ASP A 88 8.12 -14.02 12.60
CA ASP A 88 8.16 -13.91 14.07
C ASP A 88 6.81 -13.40 14.62
N TYR A 89 6.17 -12.46 13.92
CA TYR A 89 4.82 -11.98 14.23
C TYR A 89 3.77 -13.10 14.15
N ILE A 90 3.81 -13.95 13.12
CA ILE A 90 2.90 -15.11 13.01
C ILE A 90 3.10 -16.05 14.20
N TYR A 91 4.34 -16.35 14.58
CA TYR A 91 4.63 -17.18 15.75
C TYR A 91 4.07 -16.62 17.05
N GLU A 92 4.13 -15.28 17.23
CA GLU A 92 3.57 -14.63 18.41
C GLU A 92 2.03 -14.79 18.50
N GLN A 93 1.36 -15.04 17.37
CA GLN A 93 -0.09 -15.27 17.37
C GLN A 93 -0.43 -16.72 17.79
N ILE A 94 0.45 -17.69 17.63
CA ILE A 94 0.23 -19.10 17.97
C ILE A 94 0.32 -19.29 19.48
N LYS A 95 -0.78 -19.73 20.09
CA LYS A 95 -0.91 -19.91 21.55
C LYS A 95 -0.95 -21.37 21.96
N SER A 96 -1.23 -22.28 21.02
CA SER A 96 -1.40 -23.70 21.27
C SER A 96 -0.61 -24.54 20.28
N ALA A 97 -0.14 -25.70 20.69
CA ALA A 97 0.47 -26.67 19.78
C ALA A 97 -0.54 -27.28 18.78
N ASN A 98 -1.84 -27.16 19.06
CA ASN A 98 -2.90 -27.62 18.17
C ASN A 98 -3.43 -26.45 17.36
N HIS A 99 -2.74 -26.14 16.29
CA HIS A 99 -3.09 -25.11 15.32
C HIS A 99 -2.85 -25.62 13.89
N SER A 100 -3.36 -24.90 12.91
CA SER A 100 -3.07 -25.10 11.48
C SER A 100 -2.71 -23.76 10.87
N GLU A 101 -1.60 -23.73 10.14
CA GLU A 101 -1.17 -22.57 9.36
C GLU A 101 -1.11 -22.92 7.87
N LEU A 102 -1.56 -21.98 7.05
CA LEU A 102 -1.57 -22.12 5.60
C LEU A 102 -1.04 -20.82 5.01
N PHE A 103 -0.06 -20.93 4.11
CA PHE A 103 0.57 -19.80 3.43
C PHE A 103 0.16 -19.74 1.96
N GLU A 104 0.07 -18.54 1.40
CA GLU A 104 -0.34 -18.28 0.00
C GLU A 104 -1.55 -19.13 -0.42
N GLN A 105 -2.46 -19.27 0.52
CA GLN A 105 -3.61 -20.14 0.33
C GLN A 105 -4.69 -19.47 -0.49
N ARG A 106 -5.03 -20.09 -1.62
CA ARG A 106 -6.19 -19.68 -2.40
C ARG A 106 -7.47 -20.03 -1.66
N VAL A 107 -8.38 -19.07 -1.56
CA VAL A 107 -9.67 -19.20 -0.89
C VAL A 107 -10.81 -18.79 -1.82
N ASP A 108 -11.95 -19.48 -1.70
CA ASP A 108 -13.15 -19.29 -2.51
C ASP A 108 -14.24 -18.55 -1.71
N PHE A 109 -14.59 -17.34 -2.15
CA PHE A 109 -15.71 -16.58 -1.61
C PHE A 109 -16.83 -16.35 -2.66
N SER A 110 -16.93 -17.26 -3.65
CA SER A 110 -17.89 -17.16 -4.76
C SER A 110 -19.36 -17.28 -4.31
N GLU A 111 -19.62 -17.78 -3.13
CA GLU A 111 -20.98 -17.79 -2.55
C GLU A 111 -21.56 -16.37 -2.40
N TRP A 112 -20.69 -15.40 -2.11
CA TRP A 112 -21.09 -14.00 -1.88
C TRP A 112 -20.70 -13.06 -3.02
N VAL A 113 -19.64 -13.39 -3.76
CA VAL A 113 -19.09 -12.55 -4.84
C VAL A 113 -18.96 -13.40 -6.09
N PRO A 114 -19.72 -13.14 -7.16
CA PRO A 114 -19.69 -13.95 -8.38
C PRO A 114 -18.26 -14.19 -8.89
N ASP A 115 -17.88 -15.47 -9.06
CA ASP A 115 -16.55 -15.93 -9.45
C ASP A 115 -15.42 -15.36 -8.54
N GLY A 116 -15.74 -15.08 -7.27
CA GLY A 116 -14.85 -14.46 -6.31
C GLY A 116 -13.88 -15.47 -5.70
N PHE A 117 -12.59 -15.19 -5.81
CA PHE A 117 -11.50 -15.91 -5.16
C PHE A 117 -10.33 -14.96 -4.90
N GLY A 118 -9.43 -15.38 -4.04
CA GLY A 118 -8.20 -14.66 -3.76
C GLY A 118 -7.15 -15.56 -3.13
N THR A 119 -5.98 -15.02 -2.88
CA THR A 119 -4.89 -15.70 -2.18
C THR A 119 -4.63 -14.95 -0.87
N CYS A 120 -4.63 -15.67 0.24
CA CYS A 120 -4.30 -15.16 1.57
C CYS A 120 -2.83 -15.40 1.84
N ASP A 121 -2.11 -14.41 2.32
CA ASP A 121 -0.69 -14.55 2.65
C ASP A 121 -0.50 -15.57 3.79
N CYS A 122 -1.33 -15.49 4.85
CA CYS A 122 -1.34 -16.49 5.92
C CYS A 122 -2.75 -16.65 6.51
N ILE A 123 -3.14 -17.90 6.71
CA ILE A 123 -4.33 -18.31 7.46
C ILE A 123 -3.87 -19.12 8.65
N LEU A 124 -4.26 -18.72 9.86
CA LEU A 124 -4.01 -19.45 11.10
C LEU A 124 -5.35 -19.88 11.69
N ILE A 125 -5.51 -21.18 12.00
CA ILE A 125 -6.71 -21.71 12.65
C ILE A 125 -6.28 -22.34 13.96
N GLU A 126 -6.82 -21.82 15.06
CA GLU A 126 -6.51 -22.30 16.41
C GLU A 126 -7.78 -22.33 17.28
N GLY A 127 -8.18 -23.53 17.71
CA GLY A 127 -9.41 -23.71 18.46
C GLY A 127 -10.64 -23.26 17.68
N ASP A 128 -11.36 -22.28 18.18
CA ASP A 128 -12.55 -21.67 17.59
C ASP A 128 -12.26 -20.38 16.78
N THR A 129 -11.00 -20.02 16.64
CA THR A 129 -10.57 -18.76 16.03
C THR A 129 -9.87 -19.01 14.68
N LEU A 130 -10.34 -18.28 13.65
CA LEU A 130 -9.73 -18.21 12.33
C LEU A 130 -9.11 -16.82 12.17
N THR A 131 -7.81 -16.76 11.93
CA THR A 131 -7.03 -15.53 11.78
C THR A 131 -6.49 -15.40 10.35
N ILE A 132 -6.72 -14.27 9.71
CA ILE A 132 -6.11 -13.90 8.43
C ILE A 132 -5.01 -12.88 8.72
N ILE A 133 -3.78 -13.13 8.27
CA ILE A 133 -2.66 -12.22 8.44
C ILE A 133 -2.12 -11.84 7.07
N ASP A 134 -2.23 -10.56 6.73
CA ASP A 134 -1.88 -10.02 5.41
C ASP A 134 -0.63 -9.14 5.54
N TYR A 135 0.36 -9.43 4.71
CA TYR A 135 1.65 -8.74 4.65
C TYR A 135 1.58 -7.55 3.70
N LYS A 136 1.87 -6.36 4.18
CA LYS A 136 1.87 -5.14 3.36
C LYS A 136 3.26 -4.51 3.34
N TYR A 137 3.92 -4.53 2.19
CA TYR A 137 5.28 -3.99 2.05
C TYR A 137 5.32 -2.50 1.69
N GLY A 138 4.18 -1.88 1.33
CA GLY A 138 4.10 -0.49 0.93
C GLY A 138 4.38 0.52 2.06
N VAL A 139 5.00 1.65 1.74
CA VAL A 139 5.35 2.73 2.69
C VAL A 139 4.41 3.93 2.65
N GLY A 140 3.50 3.99 1.68
CA GLY A 140 2.81 5.25 1.37
C GLY A 140 1.63 5.59 2.27
N VAL A 141 0.86 4.60 2.74
CA VAL A 141 -0.37 4.80 3.52
C VAL A 141 -0.51 3.65 4.51
N PRO A 142 -0.75 3.93 5.80
CA PRO A 142 -1.12 2.90 6.76
C PRO A 142 -2.43 2.23 6.33
N VAL A 143 -2.43 0.89 6.29
CA VAL A 143 -3.62 0.09 5.98
C VAL A 143 -4.24 -0.36 7.31
N SER A 144 -5.55 -0.16 7.46
CA SER A 144 -6.31 -0.63 8.62
C SER A 144 -6.92 -2.00 8.30
N ALA A 145 -6.92 -2.90 9.29
CA ALA A 145 -7.71 -4.12 9.25
C ALA A 145 -9.18 -3.84 9.55
N GLU A 146 -9.47 -2.79 10.33
CA GLU A 146 -10.82 -2.45 10.74
C GLU A 146 -11.70 -2.09 9.53
N ASN A 147 -12.83 -2.80 9.40
CA ASN A 147 -13.77 -2.69 8.28
C ASN A 147 -13.12 -2.89 6.89
N ASN A 148 -11.99 -3.58 6.82
CA ASN A 148 -11.27 -3.79 5.57
C ASN A 148 -11.95 -4.87 4.72
N PRO A 149 -12.51 -4.52 3.54
CA PRO A 149 -13.23 -5.48 2.73
C PRO A 149 -12.35 -6.58 2.13
N GLN A 150 -11.06 -6.33 1.89
CA GLN A 150 -10.12 -7.36 1.44
C GLN A 150 -9.98 -8.44 2.49
N MET A 151 -9.71 -8.04 3.73
CA MET A 151 -9.52 -8.94 4.86
C MET A 151 -10.78 -9.75 5.15
N ARG A 152 -11.94 -9.10 5.12
CA ARG A 152 -13.23 -9.77 5.34
C ARG A 152 -13.59 -10.74 4.23
N LEU A 153 -13.27 -10.46 2.96
CA LEU A 153 -13.47 -11.40 1.85
C LEU A 153 -12.53 -12.61 1.98
N TYR A 154 -11.29 -12.42 2.38
CA TYR A 154 -10.39 -13.52 2.66
C TYR A 154 -10.90 -14.38 3.82
N ALA A 155 -11.37 -13.75 4.89
CA ALA A 155 -11.97 -14.47 6.02
C ALA A 155 -13.23 -15.28 5.62
N LEU A 156 -14.09 -14.72 4.75
CA LEU A 156 -15.24 -15.45 4.19
C LEU A 156 -14.80 -16.66 3.38
N GLY A 157 -13.79 -16.51 2.52
CA GLY A 157 -13.28 -17.63 1.72
C GLY A 157 -12.61 -18.69 2.58
N ALA A 158 -11.81 -18.30 3.56
CA ALA A 158 -11.20 -19.24 4.49
C ALA A 158 -12.25 -19.97 5.37
N LEU A 159 -13.28 -19.26 5.82
CA LEU A 159 -14.39 -19.87 6.55
C LEU A 159 -15.16 -20.86 5.68
N HIS A 160 -15.40 -20.54 4.41
CA HIS A 160 -16.06 -21.42 3.45
C HIS A 160 -15.23 -22.70 3.21
N ASP A 161 -13.92 -22.55 2.96
CA ASP A 161 -13.07 -23.67 2.55
C ASP A 161 -12.66 -24.58 3.72
N PHE A 162 -12.48 -24.01 4.92
CA PHE A 162 -11.93 -24.71 6.08
C PHE A 162 -12.90 -24.79 7.28
N GLY A 163 -13.89 -23.90 7.37
CA GLY A 163 -14.79 -23.78 8.52
C GLY A 163 -15.58 -25.07 8.86
N PHE A 164 -15.77 -25.95 7.88
CA PHE A 164 -16.44 -27.25 8.11
C PHE A 164 -15.62 -28.23 8.96
N ALA A 165 -14.30 -28.06 9.02
CA ALA A 165 -13.39 -28.92 9.78
C ALA A 165 -13.13 -28.40 11.21
N TYR A 166 -13.54 -27.18 11.49
CA TYR A 166 -13.31 -26.47 12.76
C TYR A 166 -14.60 -25.77 13.20
N ASP A 167 -14.88 -25.79 14.48
CA ASP A 167 -16.02 -25.06 15.06
C ASP A 167 -15.66 -23.57 15.24
N VAL A 168 -15.45 -22.86 14.12
CA VAL A 168 -15.01 -21.46 14.13
C VAL A 168 -16.16 -20.56 14.60
N GLU A 169 -15.93 -19.82 15.67
CA GLU A 169 -16.88 -18.81 16.21
C GLU A 169 -16.32 -17.38 16.07
N LYS A 170 -15.00 -17.24 16.03
CA LYS A 170 -14.28 -15.98 16.04
C LYS A 170 -13.42 -15.81 14.79
N ILE A 171 -13.44 -14.62 14.23
CA ILE A 171 -12.59 -14.19 13.13
C ILE A 171 -11.64 -13.09 13.61
N GLU A 172 -10.36 -13.22 13.34
CA GLU A 172 -9.37 -12.17 13.50
C GLU A 172 -8.76 -11.83 12.15
N THR A 173 -8.55 -10.56 11.87
CA THR A 173 -7.84 -10.11 10.67
C THR A 173 -6.73 -9.16 11.05
N HIS A 174 -5.52 -9.44 10.58
CA HIS A 174 -4.32 -8.69 10.92
C HIS A 174 -3.66 -8.15 9.64
N ILE A 175 -3.28 -6.89 9.67
CA ILE A 175 -2.40 -6.27 8.67
C ILE A 175 -1.04 -6.05 9.32
N TYR A 176 -0.01 -6.65 8.74
CA TYR A 176 1.37 -6.48 9.16
C TYR A 176 2.13 -5.66 8.11
N GLN A 177 2.46 -4.41 8.43
CA GLN A 177 3.10 -3.45 7.51
C GLN A 177 4.41 -2.93 8.12
N PRO A 178 5.51 -3.67 8.00
CA PRO A 178 6.73 -3.42 8.78
C PRO A 178 7.46 -2.13 8.43
N ARG A 179 7.48 -1.72 7.16
CA ARG A 179 8.24 -0.54 6.72
C ARG A 179 7.80 0.77 7.37
N ILE A 180 6.59 0.81 7.90
CA ILE A 180 6.04 1.98 8.63
C ILE A 180 5.64 1.63 10.07
N ASN A 181 6.03 0.45 10.56
CA ASN A 181 5.69 -0.06 11.89
C ASN A 181 4.17 -0.03 12.17
N ASN A 182 3.35 -0.42 11.17
CA ASN A 182 1.91 -0.48 11.29
C ASN A 182 1.47 -1.92 11.48
N ILE A 183 0.85 -2.20 12.62
CA ILE A 183 0.10 -3.43 12.88
C ILE A 183 -1.32 -3.00 13.20
N SER A 184 -2.28 -3.55 12.46
CA SER A 184 -3.69 -3.24 12.64
C SER A 184 -4.49 -4.52 12.69
N THR A 185 -5.41 -4.64 13.63
CA THR A 185 -6.21 -5.85 13.84
C THR A 185 -7.69 -5.50 13.92
N GLU A 186 -8.54 -6.43 13.47
CA GLU A 186 -9.98 -6.44 13.68
C GLU A 186 -10.39 -7.80 14.23
N SER A 187 -11.31 -7.81 15.19
CA SER A 187 -11.93 -9.04 15.71
C SER A 187 -13.42 -8.93 15.55
N LEU A 188 -14.04 -9.98 15.01
CA LEU A 188 -15.50 -10.09 14.82
C LEU A 188 -15.94 -11.54 14.98
N THR A 189 -17.22 -11.73 15.23
CA THR A 189 -17.85 -13.04 15.24
C THR A 189 -18.13 -13.50 13.81
N VAL A 190 -18.29 -14.83 13.63
CA VAL A 190 -18.74 -15.39 12.33
C VAL A 190 -20.08 -14.77 11.91
N ASP A 191 -21.01 -14.55 12.86
CA ASP A 191 -22.32 -13.95 12.55
C ASP A 191 -22.19 -12.52 12.03
N GLU A 192 -21.30 -11.70 12.58
CA GLU A 192 -21.03 -10.35 12.10
C GLU A 192 -20.41 -10.37 10.70
N LEU A 193 -19.47 -11.27 10.44
CA LEU A 193 -18.87 -11.45 9.10
C LEU A 193 -19.95 -11.86 8.08
N LEU A 194 -20.80 -12.83 8.40
CA LEU A 194 -21.89 -13.28 7.53
C LEU A 194 -22.97 -12.21 7.34
N ALA A 195 -23.25 -11.40 8.36
CA ALA A 195 -24.14 -10.25 8.22
C ALA A 195 -23.58 -9.20 7.25
N TRP A 196 -22.29 -8.91 7.32
CA TRP A 196 -21.62 -8.05 6.35
C TRP A 196 -21.65 -8.66 4.94
N ALA A 197 -21.39 -9.95 4.77
CA ALA A 197 -21.44 -10.64 3.49
C ALA A 197 -22.80 -10.51 2.79
N LYS A 198 -23.91 -10.55 3.55
CA LYS A 198 -25.27 -10.31 3.02
C LYS A 198 -25.41 -8.91 2.42
N THR A 199 -24.70 -7.92 2.91
CA THR A 199 -24.71 -6.55 2.34
C THR A 199 -23.85 -6.45 1.08
N VAL A 200 -22.78 -7.23 1.01
CA VAL A 200 -21.84 -7.27 -0.13
C VAL A 200 -22.45 -7.94 -1.35
N LYS A 201 -23.16 -9.06 -1.17
CA LYS A 201 -23.68 -9.91 -2.24
C LYS A 201 -24.45 -9.14 -3.33
N PRO A 202 -25.46 -8.32 -3.01
CA PRO A 202 -26.19 -7.57 -4.02
C PRO A 202 -25.36 -6.48 -4.72
N ILE A 203 -24.31 -5.99 -4.09
CA ILE A 203 -23.37 -5.04 -4.68
C ILE A 203 -22.46 -5.78 -5.67
N ALA A 204 -21.92 -6.92 -5.26
CA ALA A 204 -21.05 -7.76 -6.07
C ALA A 204 -21.76 -8.27 -7.34
N GLU A 205 -23.02 -8.69 -7.23
CA GLU A 205 -23.84 -9.09 -8.39
C GLU A 205 -24.00 -7.95 -9.42
N LYS A 206 -24.20 -6.72 -8.96
CA LYS A 206 -24.22 -5.54 -9.85
C LYS A 206 -22.83 -5.24 -10.44
N ALA A 207 -21.79 -5.34 -9.63
CA ALA A 207 -20.43 -5.08 -10.05
C ALA A 207 -19.95 -6.07 -11.11
N ALA A 208 -20.26 -7.36 -10.96
CA ALA A 208 -19.95 -8.41 -11.95
C ALA A 208 -20.60 -8.14 -13.31
N GLN A 209 -21.78 -7.50 -13.32
CA GLN A 209 -22.50 -7.13 -14.53
C GLN A 209 -22.14 -5.74 -15.08
N GLY A 210 -21.23 -5.00 -14.42
CA GLY A 210 -20.94 -3.60 -14.75
C GLY A 210 -22.12 -2.65 -14.51
N LYS A 211 -23.09 -3.07 -13.70
CA LYS A 211 -24.32 -2.32 -13.38
C LYS A 211 -24.15 -1.52 -12.10
N GLY A 212 -25.01 -0.52 -11.93
CA GLY A 212 -25.00 0.37 -10.78
C GLY A 212 -24.64 1.79 -11.16
N LYS A 213 -24.46 2.64 -10.17
CA LYS A 213 -24.10 4.05 -10.38
C LYS A 213 -22.59 4.24 -10.22
N TYR A 214 -21.97 4.94 -11.16
CA TYR A 214 -20.63 5.46 -10.95
C TYR A 214 -20.65 6.46 -9.80
N LYS A 215 -19.66 6.35 -8.93
CA LYS A 215 -19.48 7.23 -7.76
C LYS A 215 -18.04 7.73 -7.74
N ALA A 216 -17.84 9.02 -7.59
CA ALA A 216 -16.52 9.60 -7.37
C ALA A 216 -16.17 9.62 -5.87
N GLY A 217 -14.91 9.39 -5.53
CA GLY A 217 -14.43 9.37 -4.15
C GLY A 217 -12.98 8.90 -4.02
N ALA A 218 -12.52 8.66 -2.79
CA ALA A 218 -11.16 8.23 -2.48
C ALA A 218 -10.73 6.95 -3.21
N HIS A 219 -11.67 6.03 -3.44
CA HIS A 219 -11.46 4.78 -4.19
C HIS A 219 -11.03 5.01 -5.65
N CYS A 220 -11.26 6.21 -6.22
CA CYS A 220 -10.77 6.57 -7.56
C CYS A 220 -9.25 6.60 -7.63
N LYS A 221 -8.54 6.69 -6.51
CA LYS A 221 -7.06 6.63 -6.44
C LYS A 221 -6.51 5.36 -7.08
N PHE A 222 -7.18 4.24 -6.90
CA PHE A 222 -6.78 2.93 -7.41
C PHE A 222 -7.63 2.45 -8.61
N CYS A 223 -8.38 3.35 -9.25
CA CYS A 223 -9.21 3.03 -10.39
C CYS A 223 -8.46 3.26 -11.72
N PRO A 224 -8.18 2.22 -12.51
CA PRO A 224 -7.57 2.39 -13.83
C PRO A 224 -8.40 3.25 -14.79
N HIS A 225 -9.74 3.23 -14.63
CA HIS A 225 -10.68 4.02 -15.44
C HIS A 225 -10.73 5.51 -15.06
N ALA A 226 -10.14 5.94 -13.95
CA ALA A 226 -10.28 7.31 -13.41
C ALA A 226 -9.94 8.42 -14.42
N GLY A 227 -8.91 8.23 -15.25
CA GLY A 227 -8.49 9.22 -16.27
C GLY A 227 -9.52 9.45 -17.41
N ARG A 228 -10.48 8.55 -17.58
CA ARG A 228 -11.57 8.64 -18.58
C ARG A 228 -12.95 8.64 -17.95
N CYS A 229 -13.04 8.70 -16.63
CA CYS A 229 -14.31 8.62 -15.91
C CYS A 229 -15.10 9.92 -16.01
N ARG A 230 -16.24 9.91 -16.73
CA ARG A 230 -17.12 11.06 -16.84
C ARG A 230 -17.72 11.49 -15.51
N THR A 231 -18.02 10.53 -14.61
CA THR A 231 -18.57 10.88 -13.29
C THR A 231 -17.53 11.59 -12.44
N LEU A 232 -16.27 11.12 -12.41
CA LEU A 232 -15.20 11.82 -11.69
C LEU A 232 -14.98 13.23 -12.26
N THR A 233 -14.87 13.34 -13.59
CA THR A 233 -14.73 14.64 -14.26
C THR A 233 -15.87 15.57 -13.89
N ARG A 234 -17.13 15.10 -14.03
CA ARG A 234 -18.32 15.90 -13.72
C ARG A 234 -18.32 16.36 -12.26
N THR A 235 -18.05 15.47 -11.32
CA THR A 235 -17.98 15.83 -9.89
C THR A 235 -16.96 16.93 -9.62
N CYS A 236 -15.79 16.87 -10.25
CA CYS A 236 -14.76 17.90 -10.07
C CYS A 236 -15.11 19.22 -10.76
N THR A 237 -15.77 19.20 -11.93
CA THR A 237 -16.14 20.41 -12.67
C THR A 237 -17.40 21.07 -12.10
N GLU A 238 -18.44 20.30 -11.73
CA GLU A 238 -19.65 20.83 -11.09
C GLU A 238 -19.32 21.50 -9.75
N TYR A 239 -18.36 20.98 -9.00
CA TYR A 239 -17.89 21.64 -7.79
C TYR A 239 -17.38 23.06 -8.06
N ALA A 240 -16.59 23.24 -9.14
CA ALA A 240 -16.06 24.54 -9.52
C ALA A 240 -17.15 25.49 -10.09
N GLU A 241 -18.24 24.94 -10.62
CA GLU A 241 -19.36 25.73 -11.19
C GLU A 241 -20.39 26.12 -10.13
N THR A 242 -20.67 25.25 -9.14
CA THR A 242 -21.70 25.49 -8.11
C THR A 242 -21.24 26.43 -7.01
N HIS A 243 -19.95 26.52 -6.78
CA HIS A 243 -19.38 27.57 -5.92
C HIS A 243 -19.22 28.82 -6.76
N ASP A 244 -20.21 29.67 -6.71
CA ASP A 244 -20.24 30.91 -7.50
C ASP A 244 -19.11 31.87 -7.08
N LEU A 245 -17.91 31.57 -7.57
CA LEU A 245 -16.72 32.42 -7.40
C LEU A 245 -16.84 33.78 -8.09
N ARG A 246 -18.00 34.08 -8.71
CA ARG A 246 -18.32 35.38 -9.35
C ARG A 246 -19.03 36.36 -8.42
N VAL A 247 -19.23 36.00 -7.14
CA VAL A 247 -19.80 36.89 -6.13
C VAL A 247 -18.84 38.09 -5.97
N ALA A 248 -19.40 39.25 -5.83
CA ALA A 248 -18.71 40.56 -5.82
C ALA A 248 -17.69 40.77 -4.67
N VAL A 249 -17.45 39.81 -3.85
CA VAL A 249 -16.42 39.84 -2.77
C VAL A 249 -15.15 39.18 -3.28
N PRO A 250 -14.03 39.92 -3.44
CA PRO A 250 -12.82 39.39 -4.08
C PRO A 250 -12.01 38.39 -3.21
N VAL A 251 -12.52 38.01 -2.05
CA VAL A 251 -11.82 37.15 -1.07
C VAL A 251 -12.76 36.09 -0.56
N LEU A 252 -12.28 34.81 -0.62
CA LEU A 252 -13.02 33.68 -0.06
C LEU A 252 -13.15 33.80 1.45
N ALA A 253 -14.35 33.56 1.96
CA ALA A 253 -14.56 33.43 3.39
C ALA A 253 -13.93 32.12 3.94
N PRO A 254 -13.59 32.02 5.24
CA PRO A 254 -12.96 30.84 5.81
C PRO A 254 -13.72 29.53 5.57
N HIS A 255 -15.05 29.54 5.53
CA HIS A 255 -15.84 28.35 5.25
C HIS A 255 -15.72 27.89 3.79
N GLU A 256 -15.67 28.83 2.84
CA GLU A 256 -15.45 28.54 1.41
C GLU A 256 -14.05 27.96 1.18
N ILE A 257 -13.03 28.46 1.88
CA ILE A 257 -11.68 27.89 1.87
C ILE A 257 -11.71 26.45 2.38
N ALA A 258 -12.44 26.16 3.46
CA ALA A 258 -12.56 24.82 4.01
C ALA A 258 -13.24 23.85 3.03
N GLU A 259 -14.25 24.28 2.29
CA GLU A 259 -14.92 23.50 1.26
C GLU A 259 -13.99 23.18 0.07
N VAL A 260 -13.21 24.17 -0.41
CA VAL A 260 -12.20 23.95 -1.44
C VAL A 260 -11.13 22.95 -0.99
N LEU A 261 -10.62 23.09 0.23
CA LEU A 261 -9.64 22.17 0.80
C LEU A 261 -10.18 20.74 0.94
N ALA A 262 -11.46 20.57 1.26
CA ALA A 262 -12.09 19.24 1.31
C ALA A 262 -12.12 18.55 -0.07
N MET A 263 -12.22 19.31 -1.16
CA MET A 263 -12.25 18.80 -2.54
C MET A 263 -10.85 18.68 -3.18
N GLU A 264 -9.84 19.36 -2.65
CA GLU A 264 -8.48 19.38 -3.19
C GLU A 264 -7.93 17.98 -3.51
N PRO A 265 -8.00 16.96 -2.62
CA PRO A 265 -7.45 15.65 -2.89
C PRO A 265 -8.09 14.97 -4.11
N LEU A 266 -9.41 15.15 -4.29
CA LEU A 266 -10.14 14.55 -5.41
C LEU A 266 -9.82 15.26 -6.74
N ILE A 267 -9.74 16.58 -6.73
CA ILE A 267 -9.41 17.40 -7.91
C ILE A 267 -7.97 17.11 -8.35
N THR A 268 -7.04 17.08 -7.43
CA THR A 268 -5.63 16.78 -7.70
C THR A 268 -5.48 15.37 -8.28
N LEU A 269 -6.19 14.40 -7.72
CA LEU A 269 -6.22 13.03 -8.23
C LEU A 269 -6.76 12.98 -9.66
N TRP A 270 -7.89 13.64 -9.91
CA TRP A 270 -8.50 13.70 -11.24
C TRP A 270 -7.53 14.25 -12.28
N LEU A 271 -6.92 15.41 -12.02
CA LEU A 271 -5.95 16.06 -12.94
C LEU A 271 -4.75 15.15 -13.22
N LYS A 272 -4.19 14.48 -12.20
CA LYS A 272 -3.10 13.51 -12.38
C LYS A 272 -3.51 12.36 -13.28
N ARG A 273 -4.71 11.81 -13.10
CA ARG A 273 -5.22 10.69 -13.90
C ARG A 273 -5.51 11.08 -15.34
N VAL A 274 -6.08 12.25 -15.58
CA VAL A 274 -6.30 12.78 -16.93
C VAL A 274 -4.97 12.97 -17.66
N LYS A 275 -3.97 13.56 -16.99
CA LYS A 275 -2.62 13.76 -17.55
C LYS A 275 -1.93 12.42 -17.88
N SER A 276 -1.98 11.45 -17.00
CA SER A 276 -1.43 10.12 -17.22
C SER A 276 -2.13 9.43 -18.40
N GLN A 277 -3.46 9.49 -18.46
CA GLN A 277 -4.22 8.91 -19.57
C GLN A 277 -3.93 9.56 -20.91
N ALA A 278 -3.76 10.89 -20.94
CA ALA A 278 -3.38 11.61 -22.14
C ALA A 278 -2.02 11.15 -22.66
N LEU A 279 -1.04 11.02 -21.76
CA LEU A 279 0.30 10.50 -22.10
C LEU A 279 0.22 9.09 -22.67
N THR A 280 -0.47 8.17 -22.00
CA THR A 280 -0.65 6.78 -22.50
C THR A 280 -1.31 6.79 -23.87
N THR A 281 -2.38 7.55 -24.05
CA THR A 281 -3.08 7.65 -25.36
C THR A 281 -2.12 8.08 -26.47
N MET A 282 -1.25 9.07 -26.21
CA MET A 282 -0.30 9.57 -27.23
C MET A 282 0.86 8.61 -27.46
N LEU A 283 1.33 7.88 -26.43
CA LEU A 283 2.36 6.84 -26.59
C LEU A 283 1.82 5.64 -27.40
N ASP A 284 0.54 5.32 -27.29
CA ASP A 284 -0.15 4.31 -28.08
C ASP A 284 -0.49 4.76 -29.51
N GLY A 285 -0.01 5.94 -29.94
CA GLY A 285 -0.21 6.47 -31.28
C GLY A 285 -1.52 7.27 -31.47
N GLY A 286 -2.28 7.51 -30.41
CA GLY A 286 -3.45 8.37 -30.45
C GLY A 286 -3.07 9.86 -30.36
N GLU A 287 -4.05 10.74 -30.63
CA GLU A 287 -3.87 12.19 -30.59
C GLU A 287 -4.65 12.81 -29.45
N VAL A 288 -4.04 13.80 -28.77
CA VAL A 288 -4.68 14.71 -27.84
C VAL A 288 -4.49 16.13 -28.38
N PRO A 289 -5.54 16.78 -28.89
CA PRO A 289 -5.41 18.08 -29.55
C PRO A 289 -4.73 19.12 -28.67
N GLY A 290 -3.72 19.81 -29.21
CA GLY A 290 -2.95 20.83 -28.50
C GLY A 290 -1.81 20.32 -27.62
N TYR A 291 -1.57 19.01 -27.58
CA TYR A 291 -0.50 18.38 -26.79
C TYR A 291 0.41 17.48 -27.65
N LYS A 292 1.65 17.31 -27.21
CA LYS A 292 2.63 16.40 -27.78
C LYS A 292 3.46 15.74 -26.70
N VAL A 293 3.94 14.54 -26.97
CA VAL A 293 4.93 13.87 -26.10
C VAL A 293 6.31 14.44 -26.41
N VAL A 294 7.05 14.71 -25.36
CA VAL A 294 8.44 15.17 -25.43
C VAL A 294 9.29 14.35 -24.48
N ALA A 295 10.58 14.22 -24.77
CA ALA A 295 11.52 13.61 -23.84
C ALA A 295 11.53 14.42 -22.52
N GLY A 296 11.57 13.69 -21.40
CA GLY A 296 11.72 14.30 -20.08
C GLY A 296 13.02 15.09 -19.96
N ARG A 297 13.12 15.91 -18.91
CA ARG A 297 14.39 16.55 -18.58
C ARG A 297 15.47 15.50 -18.34
N GLN A 298 16.66 15.71 -18.83
CA GLN A 298 17.79 14.86 -18.51
C GLN A 298 18.00 14.85 -16.99
N GLY A 299 18.25 13.65 -16.45
CA GLY A 299 18.59 13.48 -15.05
C GLY A 299 19.95 14.14 -14.69
N ASN A 300 20.27 14.15 -13.44
CA ASN A 300 21.58 14.61 -12.98
C ASN A 300 22.70 13.77 -13.62
N ARG A 301 23.85 14.41 -13.87
CA ARG A 301 25.03 13.69 -14.34
C ARG A 301 25.44 12.67 -13.28
N LYS A 302 25.74 11.46 -13.73
CA LYS A 302 26.27 10.37 -12.90
C LYS A 302 27.46 9.74 -13.61
N TRP A 303 28.34 9.16 -12.84
CA TRP A 303 29.44 8.38 -13.39
C TRP A 303 28.89 7.10 -14.02
N SER A 304 29.42 6.70 -15.18
CA SER A 304 29.10 5.41 -15.81
C SER A 304 29.83 4.25 -15.11
N ASP A 305 31.05 4.54 -14.62
CA ASP A 305 31.90 3.61 -13.90
C ASP A 305 32.77 4.39 -12.89
N GLU A 306 32.46 4.26 -11.61
CA GLU A 306 33.16 4.97 -10.53
C GLU A 306 34.59 4.48 -10.33
N LEU A 307 34.83 3.18 -10.58
CA LEU A 307 36.18 2.61 -10.47
C LEU A 307 37.11 3.19 -11.56
N GLN A 308 36.63 3.26 -12.79
CA GLN A 308 37.37 3.84 -13.89
C GLN A 308 37.63 5.33 -13.67
N VAL A 309 36.67 6.06 -13.12
CA VAL A 309 36.86 7.48 -12.74
C VAL A 309 37.98 7.63 -11.71
N ALA A 310 37.97 6.78 -10.67
CA ALA A 310 39.03 6.80 -9.65
C ALA A 310 40.42 6.51 -10.24
N GLU A 311 40.55 5.53 -11.15
CA GLU A 311 41.80 5.22 -11.84
C GLU A 311 42.29 6.39 -12.69
N VAL A 312 41.42 7.04 -13.43
CA VAL A 312 41.76 8.21 -14.27
C VAL A 312 42.23 9.35 -13.38
N LEU A 313 41.53 9.67 -12.30
CA LEU A 313 41.90 10.74 -11.38
C LEU A 313 43.25 10.44 -10.68
N LYS A 314 43.43 9.20 -10.24
CA LYS A 314 44.73 8.76 -9.66
C LYS A 314 45.85 8.87 -10.66
N SER A 315 45.64 8.50 -11.91
CA SER A 315 46.64 8.62 -12.99
C SER A 315 46.94 10.08 -13.34
N ALA A 316 45.98 10.97 -13.12
CA ALA A 316 46.16 12.43 -13.28
C ALA A 316 46.82 13.10 -12.08
N GLY A 317 47.21 12.35 -11.03
CA GLY A 317 47.97 12.86 -9.89
C GLY A 317 47.11 13.32 -8.70
N TYR A 318 45.81 13.08 -8.72
CA TYR A 318 44.95 13.36 -7.57
C TYR A 318 45.00 12.24 -6.54
N SER A 319 45.03 12.59 -5.25
CA SER A 319 44.90 11.62 -4.15
C SER A 319 43.44 11.18 -3.96
N GLN A 320 43.21 10.04 -3.33
CA GLN A 320 41.86 9.58 -3.07
C GLN A 320 41.04 10.58 -2.24
N GLU A 321 41.68 11.30 -1.35
CA GLU A 321 41.05 12.31 -0.49
C GLU A 321 40.52 13.51 -1.28
N ASP A 322 41.09 13.79 -2.47
CA ASP A 322 40.69 14.93 -3.32
C ASP A 322 39.35 14.68 -4.03
N TYR A 323 38.94 13.41 -4.26
CA TYR A 323 37.74 13.06 -5.02
C TYR A 323 36.79 12.13 -4.28
N THR A 324 37.08 11.79 -3.03
CA THR A 324 36.15 11.05 -2.16
C THR A 324 35.78 11.87 -0.93
N GLU A 325 34.52 11.79 -0.52
CA GLU A 325 34.05 12.44 0.68
C GLU A 325 33.64 11.36 1.71
N THR A 326 34.32 11.35 2.86
CA THR A 326 33.92 10.45 3.97
C THR A 326 32.95 11.19 4.86
N LYS A 327 31.70 10.71 4.90
CA LYS A 327 30.64 11.23 5.79
C LYS A 327 30.28 10.20 6.83
N LEU A 328 30.04 10.68 8.06
CA LEU A 328 29.39 9.86 9.08
C LEU A 328 28.02 9.41 8.56
N LEU A 329 27.71 8.13 8.73
CA LEU A 329 26.39 7.60 8.37
C LEU A 329 25.30 8.34 9.15
N GLY A 330 24.20 8.65 8.47
CA GLY A 330 23.06 9.28 9.12
C GLY A 330 22.34 8.32 10.10
N PRO A 331 21.51 8.86 11.02
CA PRO A 331 20.87 8.08 12.07
C PRO A 331 20.16 6.82 11.58
N ALA A 332 19.43 6.90 10.47
CA ALA A 332 18.73 5.74 9.89
C ALA A 332 19.67 4.62 9.41
N ALA A 333 20.87 4.98 8.92
CA ALA A 333 21.89 4.00 8.51
C ALA A 333 22.60 3.40 9.73
N ILE A 334 22.79 4.19 10.78
CA ILE A 334 23.29 3.71 12.07
C ILE A 334 22.29 2.77 12.74
N ASP A 335 20.99 3.10 12.70
CA ASP A 335 19.92 2.21 13.19
C ASP A 335 19.97 0.83 12.50
N LYS A 336 20.26 0.82 11.18
CA LYS A 336 20.43 -0.43 10.41
C LYS A 336 21.71 -1.18 10.79
N LEU A 337 22.77 -0.47 11.11
CA LEU A 337 24.08 -1.07 11.42
C LEU A 337 24.12 -1.75 12.80
N VAL A 338 23.59 -1.08 13.81
CA VAL A 338 23.71 -1.52 15.22
C VAL A 338 22.37 -1.97 15.83
N GLY A 339 21.26 -1.80 15.10
CA GLY A 339 19.89 -2.05 15.59
C GLY A 339 19.31 -0.83 16.31
N LYS A 340 18.02 -0.56 16.07
CA LYS A 340 17.30 0.63 16.59
C LYS A 340 17.39 0.80 18.11
N LYS A 341 17.30 -0.32 18.86
CA LYS A 341 17.32 -0.29 20.32
C LYS A 341 18.70 0.15 20.83
N GLN A 342 19.75 -0.47 20.29
CA GLN A 342 21.12 -0.15 20.67
C GLN A 342 21.54 1.24 20.19
N ALA A 343 21.11 1.67 18.99
CA ALA A 343 21.33 3.04 18.52
C ALA A 343 20.65 4.07 19.44
N ALA A 344 19.44 3.82 19.90
CA ALA A 344 18.72 4.70 20.82
C ALA A 344 19.41 4.77 22.20
N GLU A 345 19.91 3.65 22.70
CA GLU A 345 20.65 3.61 23.98
C GLU A 345 21.98 4.36 23.92
N LEU A 346 22.71 4.23 22.81
CA LEU A 346 24.06 4.82 22.66
C LEU A 346 24.03 6.27 22.18
N LEU A 347 23.09 6.64 21.32
CA LEU A 347 23.11 7.89 20.55
C LEU A 347 21.83 8.71 20.68
N GLY A 348 20.84 8.25 21.45
CA GLY A 348 19.52 8.89 21.53
C GLY A 348 19.58 10.38 21.89
N GLU A 349 20.47 10.76 22.81
CA GLU A 349 20.68 12.16 23.22
C GLU A 349 21.38 13.03 22.14
N LEU A 350 22.03 12.40 21.17
CA LEU A 350 22.71 13.07 20.07
C LEU A 350 21.83 13.17 18.81
N ILE A 351 20.65 12.58 18.82
CA ILE A 351 19.70 12.62 17.68
C ILE A 351 18.71 13.76 17.91
N THR A 352 18.79 14.78 17.08
CA THR A 352 17.82 15.87 17.04
C THR A 352 16.93 15.76 15.81
N ARG A 353 15.74 16.33 15.90
CA ARG A 353 14.81 16.47 14.77
C ARG A 353 14.40 17.92 14.69
N ASP A 354 14.60 18.50 13.51
CA ASP A 354 14.08 19.84 13.24
C ASP A 354 12.55 19.81 13.29
N GLN A 355 11.96 20.86 13.84
CA GLN A 355 10.53 21.03 13.78
C GLN A 355 10.09 21.25 12.33
N GLY A 356 9.12 20.47 11.87
CA GLY A 356 8.58 20.60 10.52
C GLY A 356 7.86 21.93 10.33
N GLN A 357 7.90 22.47 9.12
CA GLN A 357 7.13 23.67 8.80
C GLN A 357 5.65 23.47 9.05
N PRO A 358 4.92 24.50 9.53
CA PRO A 358 3.48 24.43 9.71
C PRO A 358 2.76 24.00 8.43
N THR A 359 1.82 23.08 8.55
CA THR A 359 1.04 22.56 7.43
C THR A 359 -0.43 22.46 7.79
N ILE A 360 -1.30 22.47 6.79
CA ILE A 360 -2.74 22.31 6.99
C ILE A 360 -3.06 20.82 7.06
N ALA A 361 -3.86 20.45 8.05
CA ALA A 361 -4.42 19.10 8.21
C ALA A 361 -5.91 19.18 8.55
N ALA A 362 -6.64 18.10 8.33
CA ALA A 362 -8.04 17.99 8.76
C ALA A 362 -8.15 18.15 10.29
N ALA A 363 -9.27 18.69 10.79
CA ALA A 363 -9.51 18.84 12.23
C ALA A 363 -9.50 17.50 13.01
N THR A 364 -9.67 16.38 12.30
CA THR A 364 -9.60 15.02 12.85
C THR A 364 -8.17 14.46 12.92
N ASP A 365 -7.15 15.18 12.41
CA ASP A 365 -5.75 14.77 12.53
C ASP A 365 -5.35 14.67 14.00
N LYS A 366 -4.64 13.61 14.36
CA LYS A 366 -4.26 13.33 15.75
C LYS A 366 -3.16 14.24 16.29
N ARG A 367 -2.47 14.99 15.44
CA ARG A 367 -1.43 15.93 15.85
C ARG A 367 -2.06 17.13 16.58
N PRO A 368 -1.39 17.68 17.60
CA PRO A 368 -1.88 18.88 18.27
C PRO A 368 -1.92 20.06 17.29
N ALA A 369 -2.85 20.98 17.52
CA ALA A 369 -2.90 22.22 16.77
C ALA A 369 -1.60 23.03 16.99
N TYR A 370 -1.10 23.65 15.91
CA TYR A 370 0.09 24.49 15.94
C TYR A 370 -0.17 25.75 16.77
N ASP A 371 0.63 25.95 17.81
CA ASP A 371 0.55 27.15 18.67
C ASP A 371 1.63 28.17 18.29
N ARG A 372 1.21 29.19 17.60
CA ARG A 372 2.06 30.28 17.13
C ARG A 372 2.66 31.13 18.27
N VAL A 373 2.01 31.15 19.45
CA VAL A 373 2.43 31.95 20.59
C VAL A 373 3.52 31.21 21.38
N ALA A 374 3.38 29.89 21.51
CA ALA A 374 4.38 29.06 22.17
C ALA A 374 5.72 29.06 21.40
N GLU A 375 5.69 28.99 20.08
CA GLU A 375 6.90 29.03 19.24
C GLU A 375 7.63 30.37 19.36
N ALA A 376 6.90 31.49 19.26
CA ALA A 376 7.50 32.81 19.42
C ALA A 376 8.12 33.05 20.83
N GLN A 377 7.67 32.33 21.85
CA GLN A 377 8.26 32.37 23.19
C GLN A 377 9.51 31.52 23.34
N GLU A 378 9.68 30.46 22.53
CA GLU A 378 10.89 29.65 22.49
C GLU A 378 12.04 30.35 21.75
N ASP A 379 11.73 31.06 20.67
CA ASP A 379 12.72 31.84 19.89
C ASP A 379 13.34 33.02 20.69
N PHE A 380 12.72 33.39 21.80
CA PHE A 380 13.22 34.47 22.71
C PHE A 380 13.85 33.95 24.01
N LYS A 381 14.07 32.62 24.15
CA LYS A 381 14.82 32.01 25.24
C LYS A 381 16.22 31.69 24.80
#